data_d42224c6804d24e252e68d8415ffda9d
#
_entry.id   d42224c6804d24e252e68d8415ffda9d
#
_cell.length_a   1.000
_cell.length_b   1.000
_cell.length_c   1.000
_cell.angle_alpha   90.00
_cell.angle_beta   90.00
_cell.angle_gamma   90.00
#
_symmetry.space_group_name_H-M   'P 1'
#
loop_
_entity.id
_entity.type
_entity.pdbx_description
1 polymer ?
#
loop_
_entity_poly.entity_id
_entity_poly.type
_entity_poly.pdbx_seq_one_letter_code
_entity_poly.pdbx_strand_id
1 'polypeptide(L)'
;MPEPKAQRNFTVPESRIMPEGSHKGSFVQGYNAPIAVDGKARVIVAAEVTQPSNDKQQLVPMLEQVKKNVGAQPQAASADNGYWNGKQVGDARVQGIDLHVATGKQKHGEPIRRGRRMRRSQPQKLRCWSK
;
A
#
# COMPACT_ATOMS: atom_id res chain seq x y z
N MET A 1 28.35 -12.02 8.92
CA MET A 1 29.00 -10.69 8.89
C MET A 1 28.12 -9.77 8.03
N PRO A 2 27.87 -8.52 8.44
CA PRO A 2 27.16 -7.57 7.57
C PRO A 2 28.00 -7.26 6.33
N GLU A 3 27.34 -7.01 5.21
CA GLU A 3 28.03 -6.61 3.98
C GLU A 3 28.87 -5.34 4.20
N PRO A 4 30.03 -5.18 3.52
CA PRO A 4 30.98 -4.06 3.75
C PRO A 4 30.39 -2.66 3.57
N LYS A 5 29.22 -2.54 2.91
CA LYS A 5 28.49 -1.28 2.66
C LYS A 5 27.18 -1.17 3.45
N ALA A 6 26.90 -2.12 4.35
CA ALA A 6 25.68 -2.07 5.15
C ALA A 6 25.79 -0.95 6.19
N GLN A 7 24.94 0.06 6.03
CA GLN A 7 24.81 1.12 7.03
C GLN A 7 23.94 0.60 8.17
N ARG A 8 24.48 0.59 9.37
CA ARG A 8 23.80 0.11 10.57
C ARG A 8 23.90 1.15 11.68
N ASN A 9 22.77 1.45 12.31
CA ASN A 9 22.75 2.23 13.53
C ASN A 9 23.17 1.34 14.70
N PHE A 10 24.14 1.78 15.49
CA PHE A 10 24.62 1.01 16.64
C PHE A 10 23.66 1.07 17.83
N THR A 11 22.91 2.16 17.96
CA THR A 11 21.92 2.34 19.03
C THR A 11 20.62 1.62 18.73
N VAL A 12 20.16 1.68 17.48
CA VAL A 12 18.91 1.05 17.01
C VAL A 12 19.18 0.27 15.72
N PRO A 13 19.71 -0.95 15.83
CA PRO A 13 20.18 -1.74 14.67
C PRO A 13 19.10 -2.09 13.65
N GLU A 14 17.84 -2.07 14.06
CA GLU A 14 16.70 -2.41 13.22
C GLU A 14 16.17 -1.24 12.40
N SER A 15 16.55 -0.01 12.75
CA SER A 15 16.16 1.18 11.98
C SER A 15 16.83 1.18 10.60
N ARG A 16 16.23 1.87 9.65
CA ARG A 16 16.72 1.99 8.27
C ARG A 16 16.86 3.44 7.88
N ILE A 17 17.84 3.73 7.03
CA ILE A 17 18.00 5.05 6.43
C ILE A 17 16.90 5.21 5.38
N MET A 18 16.10 6.25 5.55
CA MET A 18 14.96 6.58 4.69
C MET A 18 15.09 8.01 4.18
N PRO A 19 14.69 8.28 2.92
CA PRO A 19 14.63 9.66 2.44
C PRO A 19 13.58 10.44 3.23
N GLU A 20 13.93 11.65 3.66
CA GLU A 20 12.98 12.54 4.32
C GLU A 20 12.00 13.12 3.31
N GLY A 21 10.68 12.99 3.59
CA GLY A 21 9.64 13.44 2.67
C GLY A 21 9.57 14.95 2.51
N SER A 22 10.00 15.72 3.54
CA SER A 22 9.93 17.18 3.58
C SER A 22 11.11 17.86 2.87
N HIS A 23 12.28 17.24 2.86
CA HIS A 23 13.50 17.83 2.32
C HIS A 23 14.18 16.93 1.31
N LYS A 24 14.26 17.38 0.06
CA LYS A 24 14.95 16.62 -0.99
C LYS A 24 16.44 16.49 -0.66
N GLY A 25 16.93 15.26 -0.63
CA GLY A 25 18.34 14.96 -0.37
C GLY A 25 18.68 14.74 1.10
N SER A 26 17.75 14.98 2.02
CA SER A 26 17.90 14.62 3.43
C SER A 26 17.48 13.17 3.67
N PHE A 27 18.15 12.53 4.61
CA PHE A 27 17.87 11.17 5.04
C PHE A 27 17.70 11.14 6.56
N VAL A 28 16.74 10.37 7.00
CA VAL A 28 16.50 10.11 8.42
C VAL A 28 16.66 8.63 8.70
N GLN A 29 17.06 8.33 9.91
CA GLN A 29 17.07 6.97 10.38
C GLN A 29 15.78 6.71 11.18
N GLY A 30 15.01 5.72 10.75
CA GLY A 30 13.70 5.52 11.33
C GLY A 30 13.04 4.23 10.87
N TYR A 31 11.74 4.20 11.06
CA TYR A 31 10.83 3.13 10.64
C TYR A 31 9.73 3.72 9.77
N ASN A 32 9.17 2.88 8.93
CA ASN A 32 7.92 3.19 8.25
C ASN A 32 6.75 2.71 9.11
N ALA A 33 5.74 3.55 9.31
CA ALA A 33 4.59 3.24 10.14
C ALA A 33 3.28 3.41 9.34
N PRO A 34 2.91 2.43 8.50
CA PRO A 34 1.63 2.44 7.82
C PRO A 34 0.48 2.35 8.81
N ILE A 35 -0.57 3.13 8.58
CA ILE A 35 -1.79 3.13 9.38
C ILE A 35 -3.01 3.00 8.49
N ALA A 36 -4.03 2.30 8.97
CA ALA A 36 -5.35 2.26 8.36
C ALA A 36 -6.38 2.92 9.28
N VAL A 37 -7.20 3.78 8.69
CA VAL A 37 -8.21 4.57 9.40
C VAL A 37 -9.59 4.25 8.84
N ASP A 38 -10.57 4.03 9.72
CA ASP A 38 -11.96 3.91 9.28
C ASP A 38 -12.49 5.24 8.76
N GLY A 39 -13.02 5.22 7.54
CA GLY A 39 -13.49 6.42 6.85
C GLY A 39 -14.71 7.08 7.51
N LYS A 40 -15.53 6.29 8.21
CA LYS A 40 -16.76 6.78 8.88
C LYS A 40 -16.47 7.26 10.29
N ALA A 41 -15.90 6.42 11.12
CA ALA A 41 -15.62 6.73 12.52
C ALA A 41 -14.33 7.52 12.73
N ARG A 42 -13.45 7.55 11.73
CA ARG A 42 -12.12 8.22 11.75
C ARG A 42 -11.24 7.74 12.90
N VAL A 43 -11.33 6.45 13.23
CA VAL A 43 -10.47 5.79 14.20
C VAL A 43 -9.42 4.94 13.50
N ILE A 44 -8.26 4.77 14.11
CA ILE A 44 -7.22 3.88 13.61
C ILE A 44 -7.67 2.45 13.87
N VAL A 45 -7.82 1.66 12.82
CA VAL A 45 -8.23 0.26 12.87
C VAL A 45 -7.07 -0.72 12.72
N ALA A 46 -5.96 -0.27 12.12
CA ALA A 46 -4.72 -1.02 12.09
C ALA A 46 -3.52 -0.07 12.05
N ALA A 47 -2.44 -0.47 12.69
CA ALA A 47 -1.15 0.22 12.65
C ALA A 47 -0.05 -0.82 12.76
N GLU A 48 1.04 -0.62 12.01
CA GLU A 48 2.20 -1.49 12.04
C GLU A 48 3.47 -0.66 11.92
N VAL A 49 4.59 -1.19 12.43
CA VAL A 49 5.91 -0.58 12.24
C VAL A 49 6.73 -1.52 11.36
N THR A 50 7.20 -1.01 10.24
CA THR A 50 7.94 -1.79 9.24
C THR A 50 9.30 -1.18 8.93
N GLN A 51 10.23 -2.01 8.46
CA GLN A 51 11.57 -1.55 8.08
C GLN A 51 11.68 -1.04 6.63
N PRO A 52 10.91 -1.54 5.64
CA PRO A 52 10.95 -1.02 4.29
C PRO A 52 10.61 0.47 4.22
N SER A 53 11.43 1.23 3.50
CA SER A 53 11.26 2.68 3.32
C SER A 53 10.13 3.07 2.36
N ASN A 54 9.37 2.10 1.86
CA ASN A 54 8.25 2.34 0.94
C ASN A 54 7.07 1.43 1.26
N ASP A 55 5.88 1.90 0.90
CA ASP A 55 4.61 1.24 1.20
C ASP A 55 4.14 0.25 0.14
N LYS A 56 4.93 0.03 -0.92
CA LYS A 56 4.53 -0.78 -2.09
C LYS A 56 4.13 -2.22 -1.76
N GLN A 57 4.58 -2.74 -0.63
CA GLN A 57 4.26 -4.09 -0.18
C GLN A 57 3.35 -4.12 1.06
N GLN A 58 2.89 -2.96 1.53
CA GLN A 58 2.14 -2.86 2.78
C GLN A 58 0.61 -2.90 2.60
N LEU A 59 0.09 -2.79 1.37
CA LEU A 59 -1.35 -2.77 1.11
C LEU A 59 -2.05 -4.04 1.64
N VAL A 60 -1.59 -5.21 1.21
CA VAL A 60 -2.20 -6.50 1.58
C VAL A 60 -2.03 -6.79 3.08
N PRO A 61 -0.83 -6.70 3.69
CA PRO A 61 -0.66 -6.89 5.12
C PRO A 61 -1.56 -5.98 5.96
N MET A 62 -1.68 -4.70 5.61
CA MET A 62 -2.54 -3.76 6.32
C MET A 62 -4.02 -4.13 6.23
N LEU A 63 -4.50 -4.55 5.06
CA LEU A 63 -5.89 -4.98 4.89
C LEU A 63 -6.19 -6.29 5.65
N GLU A 64 -5.23 -7.21 5.70
CA GLU A 64 -5.34 -8.42 6.54
C GLU A 64 -5.39 -8.07 8.03
N GLN A 65 -4.58 -7.10 8.47
CA GLN A 65 -4.60 -6.64 9.86
C GLN A 65 -5.92 -5.94 10.20
N VAL A 66 -6.46 -5.11 9.30
CA VAL A 66 -7.80 -4.52 9.46
C VAL A 66 -8.84 -5.62 9.64
N LYS A 67 -8.85 -6.63 8.76
CA LYS A 67 -9.76 -7.76 8.85
C LYS A 67 -9.64 -8.49 10.18
N LYS A 68 -8.43 -8.70 10.68
CA LYS A 68 -8.17 -9.35 11.97
C LYS A 68 -8.69 -8.52 13.14
N ASN A 69 -8.43 -7.21 13.13
CA ASN A 69 -8.79 -6.32 14.25
C ASN A 69 -10.29 -6.02 14.31
N VAL A 70 -10.91 -5.84 13.14
CA VAL A 70 -12.35 -5.49 13.04
C VAL A 70 -13.25 -6.74 12.97
N GLY A 71 -12.68 -7.90 12.61
CA GLY A 71 -13.43 -9.15 12.44
C GLY A 71 -14.20 -9.24 11.10
N ALA A 72 -14.06 -8.22 10.23
CA ALA A 72 -14.74 -8.17 8.94
C ALA A 72 -13.81 -7.59 7.86
N GLN A 73 -14.01 -8.05 6.63
CA GLN A 73 -13.30 -7.47 5.48
C GLN A 73 -13.90 -6.11 5.13
N PRO A 74 -13.09 -5.07 4.87
CA PRO A 74 -13.61 -3.78 4.44
C PRO A 74 -14.28 -3.89 3.07
N GLN A 75 -15.39 -3.18 2.87
CA GLN A 75 -16.08 -3.14 1.58
C GLN A 75 -15.30 -2.34 0.54
N ALA A 76 -14.68 -1.25 0.97
CA ALA A 76 -13.84 -0.40 0.14
C ALA A 76 -12.60 0.05 0.90
N ALA A 77 -11.52 0.30 0.18
CA ALA A 77 -10.29 0.86 0.74
C ALA A 77 -9.66 1.85 -0.23
N SER A 78 -9.16 2.97 0.28
CA SER A 78 -8.41 3.94 -0.51
C SER A 78 -6.99 4.09 0.03
N ALA A 79 -6.03 4.20 -0.87
CA ALA A 79 -4.63 4.40 -0.55
C ALA A 79 -3.96 5.33 -1.55
N ASP A 80 -2.88 5.96 -1.13
CA ASP A 80 -2.11 6.85 -1.99
C ASP A 80 -1.24 6.09 -3.02
N ASN A 81 -0.52 6.83 -3.84
CA ASN A 81 0.37 6.27 -4.85
C ASN A 81 1.57 5.48 -4.25
N GLY A 82 1.94 5.71 -3.00
CA GLY A 82 2.99 4.96 -2.30
C GLY A 82 2.67 3.47 -2.20
N TYR A 83 1.40 3.13 -2.07
CA TYR A 83 0.91 1.75 -1.98
C TYR A 83 0.70 1.08 -3.34
N TRP A 84 0.84 1.82 -4.45
CA TRP A 84 0.59 1.24 -5.77
C TRP A 84 1.59 0.15 -6.13
N ASN A 85 1.08 -1.08 -6.24
CA ASN A 85 1.81 -2.24 -6.73
C ASN A 85 0.83 -3.20 -7.42
N GLY A 86 1.02 -3.43 -8.71
CA GLY A 86 0.12 -4.28 -9.50
C GLY A 86 -0.04 -5.71 -8.96
N LYS A 87 0.99 -6.27 -8.32
CA LYS A 87 0.91 -7.59 -7.68
C LYS A 87 0.03 -7.57 -6.44
N GLN A 88 0.13 -6.52 -5.62
CA GLN A 88 -0.67 -6.38 -4.40
C GLN A 88 -2.15 -6.11 -4.71
N VAL A 89 -2.42 -5.25 -5.68
CA VAL A 89 -3.81 -4.94 -6.11
C VAL A 89 -4.48 -6.15 -6.77
N GLY A 90 -3.72 -7.02 -7.43
CA GLY A 90 -4.21 -8.26 -8.04
C GLY A 90 -4.22 -9.47 -7.10
N ASP A 91 -3.83 -9.32 -5.83
CA ASP A 91 -3.75 -10.43 -4.88
C ASP A 91 -5.13 -10.98 -4.53
N ALA A 92 -5.25 -12.31 -4.44
CA ALA A 92 -6.50 -12.98 -4.11
C ALA A 92 -7.08 -12.57 -2.74
N ARG A 93 -6.21 -12.18 -1.80
CA ARG A 93 -6.60 -11.76 -0.43
C ARG A 93 -7.36 -10.45 -0.37
N VAL A 94 -7.23 -9.61 -1.39
CA VAL A 94 -7.95 -8.33 -1.52
C VAL A 94 -9.12 -8.41 -2.50
N GLN A 95 -9.41 -9.58 -3.04
CA GLN A 95 -10.58 -9.78 -3.90
C GLN A 95 -11.87 -9.55 -3.12
N GLY A 96 -12.79 -8.81 -3.73
CA GLY A 96 -14.06 -8.42 -3.09
C GLY A 96 -14.00 -7.07 -2.35
N ILE A 97 -12.81 -6.46 -2.23
CA ILE A 97 -12.66 -5.09 -1.74
C ILE A 97 -12.68 -4.13 -2.94
N ASP A 98 -13.47 -3.07 -2.87
CA ASP A 98 -13.42 -1.97 -3.86
C ASP A 98 -12.20 -1.09 -3.59
N LEU A 99 -11.08 -1.37 -4.29
CA LEU A 99 -9.79 -0.73 -4.06
C LEU A 99 -9.64 0.54 -4.91
N HIS A 100 -9.37 1.65 -4.25
CA HIS A 100 -9.06 2.95 -4.84
C HIS A 100 -7.61 3.33 -4.53
N VAL A 101 -6.66 2.88 -5.36
CA VAL A 101 -5.23 3.20 -5.20
C VAL A 101 -4.79 4.15 -6.30
N ALA A 102 -4.19 5.27 -5.94
CA ALA A 102 -3.67 6.22 -6.90
C ALA A 102 -2.50 5.63 -7.70
N THR A 103 -2.61 5.62 -9.04
CA THR A 103 -1.63 4.98 -9.94
C THR A 103 -0.49 5.90 -10.37
N GLY A 104 -0.52 7.18 -10.02
CA GLY A 104 0.50 8.15 -10.41
C GLY A 104 0.42 9.45 -9.61
N LYS A 105 1.53 10.19 -9.62
CA LYS A 105 1.59 11.54 -9.07
C LYS A 105 1.16 12.53 -10.14
N GLN A 106 0.14 13.33 -9.86
CA GLN A 106 -0.23 14.46 -10.70
C GLN A 106 0.57 15.69 -10.27
N LYS A 107 1.18 16.39 -11.21
CA LYS A 107 1.84 17.66 -10.92
C LYS A 107 0.79 18.76 -10.73
N HIS A 108 0.98 19.60 -9.72
CA HIS A 108 0.12 20.77 -9.53
C HIS A 108 0.13 21.65 -10.81
N GLY A 109 -1.06 22.03 -11.29
CA GLY A 109 -1.21 22.85 -12.49
C GLY A 109 -1.31 22.10 -13.81
N GLU A 110 -1.11 20.78 -13.86
CA GLU A 110 -1.41 20.00 -15.06
C GLU A 110 -2.91 19.64 -15.11
N PRO A 111 -3.55 19.77 -16.30
CA PRO A 111 -4.94 19.33 -16.45
C PRO A 111 -5.05 17.84 -16.15
N ILE A 112 -6.14 17.47 -15.46
CA ILE A 112 -6.43 16.08 -15.14
C ILE A 112 -6.46 15.29 -16.45
N ARG A 113 -5.43 14.50 -16.70
CA ARG A 113 -5.48 13.51 -17.78
C ARG A 113 -6.57 12.50 -17.38
N ARG A 114 -7.75 12.62 -17.99
CA ARG A 114 -8.79 11.58 -17.85
C ARG A 114 -8.13 10.25 -18.17
N GLY A 115 -7.82 9.47 -17.13
CA GLY A 115 -7.21 8.17 -17.26
C GLY A 115 -8.02 7.36 -18.26
N ARG A 116 -7.36 6.67 -19.19
CA ARG A 116 -8.00 5.65 -20.01
C ARG A 116 -8.79 4.78 -19.04
N ARG A 117 -10.12 4.84 -19.14
CA ARG A 117 -11.02 3.94 -18.40
C ARG A 117 -10.47 2.53 -18.62
N MET A 118 -9.85 1.93 -17.60
CA MET A 118 -9.52 0.51 -17.68
C MET A 118 -10.84 -0.19 -17.99
N ARG A 119 -10.92 -0.80 -19.17
CA ARG A 119 -12.03 -1.69 -19.49
C ARG A 119 -12.05 -2.71 -18.36
N ARG A 120 -13.12 -2.71 -17.56
CA ARG A 120 -13.42 -3.84 -16.68
C ARG A 120 -13.24 -5.08 -17.56
N SER A 121 -12.29 -5.93 -17.20
CA SER A 121 -12.21 -7.27 -17.77
C SER A 121 -13.56 -7.92 -17.48
N GLN A 122 -14.33 -8.16 -18.55
CA GLN A 122 -15.58 -8.90 -18.41
C GLN A 122 -15.25 -10.23 -17.74
N PRO A 123 -16.07 -10.67 -16.78
CA PRO A 123 -15.91 -12.01 -16.22
C PRO A 123 -15.98 -12.99 -17.40
N GLN A 124 -14.94 -13.79 -17.56
CA GLN A 124 -14.94 -14.85 -18.56
C GLN A 124 -16.13 -15.74 -18.26
N LYS A 125 -17.11 -15.75 -19.18
CA LYS A 125 -18.19 -16.72 -19.18
C LYS A 125 -17.53 -18.10 -19.27
N LEU A 126 -17.54 -18.84 -18.17
CA LEU A 126 -17.25 -20.27 -18.16
C LEU A 126 -18.20 -20.92 -19.15
N ARG A 127 -17.66 -21.38 -20.28
CA ARG A 127 -18.39 -22.26 -21.20
C ARG A 127 -18.55 -23.58 -20.47
N CYS A 128 -19.74 -23.86 -19.97
CA CYS A 128 -20.13 -25.20 -19.60
C CYS A 128 -20.03 -26.09 -20.84
N TRP A 129 -19.11 -27.06 -20.79
CA TRP A 129 -19.14 -28.20 -21.69
C TRP A 129 -20.19 -29.17 -21.17
N SER A 130 -21.37 -29.17 -21.78
CA SER A 130 -22.32 -30.26 -21.64
C SER A 130 -21.92 -31.39 -22.62
N LYS A 131 -21.65 -32.55 -22.07
CA LYS A 131 -21.90 -33.83 -22.72
C LYS A 131 -22.91 -34.57 -21.89
#